data_a3844740c23ef67f118b7c54370a0149
#
_entry.id   a3844740c23ef67f118b7c54370a0149
#
_cell.length_a   1.000
_cell.length_b   1.000
_cell.length_c   1.000
_cell.angle_alpha   90.00
_cell.angle_beta   90.00
_cell.angle_gamma   90.00
#
_symmetry.space_group_name_H-M   'P 1'
#
loop_
_entity.id
_entity.type
_entity.pdbx_description
1 polymer ?
#
loop_
_entity_poly.entity_id
_entity_poly.type
_entity_poly.pdbx_seq_one_letter_code
_entity_poly.pdbx_strand_id
1 'polypeptide(L)'
;RQATQERAFKEELYRDSLTGAYNRRYYEEVVRKSIGPAGIALLDVDDFKICNDAYGHYAGDMALKTATKAIQSCIRESDLLIRYGGDEFLLVLPGIPGDFLQTKLEQIHTAAQMASVPGYLHFRISLSIGGTIQTIADPMENIVRRADWLMYQAKCRKNAVMVEIPGRSLAAPETLLQEKSRVLLVDDSKMNRMMLAEILGDSYHVLEAENGKECMEKLQEEAGNIALVLLDINCLLYTSDAADDM
;
A
#
# COMPACT_ATOMS: atom_id res chain seq x y z
N ARG A 1 4.76 -25.75 -35.87
CA ARG A 1 5.76 -24.65 -35.89
C ARG A 1 5.08 -23.29 -35.69
N GLN A 2 3.97 -22.96 -36.41
CA GLN A 2 3.26 -21.69 -36.28
C GLN A 2 2.66 -21.51 -34.87
N ALA A 3 1.99 -22.51 -34.31
CA ALA A 3 1.41 -22.46 -32.97
C ALA A 3 2.45 -22.27 -31.87
N THR A 4 3.67 -22.81 -32.06
CA THR A 4 4.78 -22.64 -31.10
C THR A 4 5.36 -21.23 -31.16
N GLN A 5 5.45 -20.62 -32.36
CA GLN A 5 5.87 -19.24 -32.55
C GLN A 5 4.85 -18.23 -32.00
N GLU A 6 3.58 -18.45 -32.23
CA GLU A 6 2.50 -17.61 -31.65
C GLU A 6 2.48 -17.66 -30.12
N ARG A 7 2.75 -18.83 -29.54
CA ARG A 7 2.82 -19.00 -28.09
C ARG A 7 4.04 -18.28 -27.51
N ALA A 8 5.21 -18.42 -28.11
CA ALA A 8 6.42 -17.73 -27.70
C ALA A 8 6.27 -16.20 -27.80
N PHE A 9 5.66 -15.70 -28.90
CA PHE A 9 5.39 -14.29 -29.09
C PHE A 9 4.39 -13.74 -28.05
N LYS A 10 3.34 -14.50 -27.71
CA LYS A 10 2.41 -14.13 -26.64
C LYS A 10 3.07 -14.09 -25.28
N GLU A 11 3.96 -15.06 -24.98
CA GLU A 11 4.72 -15.07 -23.71
C GLU A 11 5.63 -13.85 -23.59
N GLU A 12 6.31 -13.46 -24.66
CA GLU A 12 7.17 -12.27 -24.67
C GLU A 12 6.35 -10.97 -24.49
N LEU A 13 5.15 -10.90 -25.03
CA LEU A 13 4.24 -9.77 -24.91
C LEU A 13 3.76 -9.51 -23.46
N TYR A 14 3.77 -10.54 -22.62
CA TYR A 14 3.29 -10.50 -21.25
C TYR A 14 4.42 -10.36 -20.20
N ARG A 15 5.67 -10.28 -20.64
CA ARG A 15 6.81 -10.12 -19.72
C ARG A 15 7.22 -8.64 -19.59
N ASP A 16 7.59 -8.27 -18.37
CA ASP A 16 8.27 -7.00 -18.11
C ASP A 16 9.74 -7.11 -18.54
N SER A 17 10.18 -6.21 -19.40
CA SER A 17 11.52 -6.26 -20.01
C SER A 17 12.66 -6.05 -19.00
N LEU A 18 12.42 -5.35 -17.89
CA LEU A 18 13.41 -5.08 -16.86
C LEU A 18 13.60 -6.27 -15.91
N THR A 19 12.47 -6.80 -15.41
CA THR A 19 12.47 -7.75 -14.30
C THR A 19 12.23 -9.19 -14.73
N GLY A 20 11.64 -9.43 -15.91
CA GLY A 20 11.21 -10.74 -16.38
C GLY A 20 9.94 -11.27 -15.70
N ALA A 21 9.38 -10.56 -14.71
CA ALA A 21 8.06 -10.85 -14.17
C ALA A 21 6.98 -10.67 -15.25
N TYR A 22 5.76 -11.12 -14.98
CA TYR A 22 4.65 -10.74 -15.84
C TYR A 22 4.43 -9.22 -15.77
N ASN A 23 3.93 -8.61 -16.85
CA ASN A 23 3.60 -7.19 -16.88
C ASN A 23 2.12 -6.95 -16.55
N ARG A 24 1.75 -5.68 -16.37
CA ARG A 24 0.37 -5.25 -16.07
C ARG A 24 -0.64 -5.71 -17.12
N ARG A 25 -0.22 -5.79 -18.40
CA ARG A 25 -1.09 -6.30 -19.48
C ARG A 25 -1.54 -7.73 -19.23
N TYR A 26 -0.64 -8.59 -18.72
CA TYR A 26 -0.99 -9.96 -18.34
C TYR A 26 -2.06 -10.01 -17.25
N TYR A 27 -1.97 -9.12 -16.27
CA TYR A 27 -3.01 -8.99 -15.25
C TYR A 27 -4.36 -8.63 -15.88
N GLU A 28 -4.42 -7.59 -16.72
CA GLU A 28 -5.67 -7.08 -17.29
C GLU A 28 -6.34 -8.09 -18.24
N GLU A 29 -5.56 -8.77 -19.05
CA GLU A 29 -6.09 -9.67 -20.09
C GLU A 29 -6.37 -11.09 -19.59
N VAL A 30 -5.61 -11.57 -18.61
CA VAL A 30 -5.62 -12.97 -18.16
C VAL A 30 -6.05 -13.11 -16.71
N VAL A 31 -5.29 -12.50 -15.77
CA VAL A 31 -5.44 -12.76 -14.33
C VAL A 31 -6.75 -12.18 -13.78
N ARG A 32 -7.11 -10.97 -14.19
CA ARG A 32 -8.33 -10.29 -13.76
C ARG A 32 -9.60 -11.10 -14.00
N LYS A 33 -9.59 -11.97 -15.03
CA LYS A 33 -10.70 -12.82 -15.41
C LYS A 33 -10.67 -14.21 -14.78
N SER A 34 -9.58 -14.51 -14.06
CA SER A 34 -9.46 -15.81 -13.40
C SER A 34 -10.36 -15.87 -12.16
N ILE A 35 -11.05 -16.99 -12.01
CA ILE A 35 -11.94 -17.26 -10.87
C ILE A 35 -11.38 -18.49 -10.15
N GLY A 36 -11.07 -18.33 -8.87
CA GLY A 36 -10.60 -19.46 -8.06
C GLY A 36 -10.01 -18.99 -6.74
N PRO A 37 -9.95 -19.87 -5.75
CA PRO A 37 -9.33 -19.54 -4.48
C PRO A 37 -7.82 -19.29 -4.69
N ALA A 38 -7.36 -18.14 -4.30
CA ALA A 38 -5.97 -17.75 -4.40
C ALA A 38 -5.60 -16.78 -3.27
N GLY A 39 -4.34 -16.81 -2.84
CA GLY A 39 -3.75 -15.71 -2.09
C GLY A 39 -3.38 -14.59 -3.05
N ILE A 40 -3.79 -13.37 -2.74
CA ILE A 40 -3.49 -12.17 -3.51
C ILE A 40 -2.72 -11.22 -2.61
N ALA A 41 -1.57 -10.75 -3.07
CA ALA A 41 -0.81 -9.75 -2.34
C ALA A 41 -0.28 -8.65 -3.27
N LEU A 42 -0.32 -7.42 -2.79
CA LEU A 42 0.41 -6.30 -3.37
C LEU A 42 1.66 -6.02 -2.53
N LEU A 43 2.76 -5.81 -3.24
CA LEU A 43 4.07 -5.54 -2.67
C LEU A 43 4.61 -4.26 -3.28
N ASP A 44 5.22 -3.44 -2.48
CA ASP A 44 5.84 -2.19 -2.91
C ASP A 44 7.27 -2.09 -2.34
N VAL A 45 8.19 -1.58 -3.14
CA VAL A 45 9.58 -1.35 -2.72
C VAL A 45 9.66 -0.02 -1.98
N ASP A 46 9.88 -0.09 -0.67
CA ASP A 46 9.95 1.09 0.17
C ASP A 46 11.08 2.04 -0.27
N ASP A 47 10.79 3.34 -0.20
CA ASP A 47 11.75 4.41 -0.49
C ASP A 47 12.41 4.32 -1.89
N PHE A 48 11.75 3.66 -2.86
CA PHE A 48 12.28 3.46 -4.22
C PHE A 48 12.64 4.77 -4.92
N LYS A 49 11.79 5.81 -4.77
CA LYS A 49 12.09 7.13 -5.29
C LYS A 49 13.37 7.72 -4.67
N ILE A 50 13.54 7.59 -3.36
CA ILE A 50 14.74 8.06 -2.65
C ILE A 50 15.98 7.33 -3.16
N CYS A 51 15.87 6.02 -3.42
CA CYS A 51 16.94 5.23 -4.04
C CYS A 51 17.33 5.79 -5.41
N ASN A 52 16.34 6.06 -6.28
CA ASN A 52 16.60 6.64 -7.60
C ASN A 52 17.25 8.03 -7.50
N ASP A 53 16.76 8.87 -6.60
CA ASP A 53 17.27 10.24 -6.43
C ASP A 53 18.70 10.23 -5.86
N ALA A 54 19.04 9.30 -4.97
CA ALA A 54 20.35 9.22 -4.33
C ALA A 54 21.41 8.47 -5.16
N TYR A 55 21.03 7.37 -5.85
CA TYR A 55 21.96 6.46 -6.53
C TYR A 55 21.74 6.37 -8.04
N GLY A 56 20.73 7.07 -8.57
CA GLY A 56 20.36 7.06 -9.99
C GLY A 56 19.46 5.89 -10.39
N HIS A 57 18.80 6.03 -11.54
CA HIS A 57 17.84 5.03 -12.06
C HIS A 57 18.43 3.65 -12.25
N TYR A 58 19.73 3.54 -12.56
CA TYR A 58 20.39 2.23 -12.69
C TYR A 58 20.39 1.46 -11.37
N ALA A 59 20.58 2.14 -10.24
CA ALA A 59 20.48 1.52 -8.91
C ALA A 59 19.04 1.05 -8.61
N GLY A 60 18.05 1.84 -8.96
CA GLY A 60 16.64 1.44 -8.86
C GLY A 60 16.31 0.23 -9.73
N ASP A 61 16.81 0.18 -10.95
CA ASP A 61 16.65 -0.99 -11.83
C ASP A 61 17.28 -2.25 -11.22
N MET A 62 18.45 -2.13 -10.62
CA MET A 62 19.10 -3.24 -9.92
C MET A 62 18.34 -3.66 -8.65
N ALA A 63 17.75 -2.69 -7.93
CA ALA A 63 16.89 -2.98 -6.78
C ALA A 63 15.65 -3.77 -7.20
N LEU A 64 14.94 -3.34 -8.26
CA LEU A 64 13.78 -4.06 -8.79
C LEU A 64 14.12 -5.47 -9.26
N LYS A 65 15.20 -5.64 -9.99
CA LYS A 65 15.70 -6.97 -10.39
C LYS A 65 16.01 -7.86 -9.19
N THR A 66 16.61 -7.29 -8.15
CA THR A 66 16.95 -8.02 -6.94
C THR A 66 15.71 -8.39 -6.14
N ALA A 67 14.76 -7.46 -5.97
CA ALA A 67 13.47 -7.74 -5.35
C ALA A 67 12.71 -8.86 -6.09
N THR A 68 12.64 -8.76 -7.42
CA THR A 68 12.00 -9.80 -8.25
C THR A 68 12.61 -11.17 -8.03
N LYS A 69 13.96 -11.28 -8.05
CA LYS A 69 14.66 -12.55 -7.82
C LYS A 69 14.40 -13.10 -6.41
N ALA A 70 14.42 -12.24 -5.40
CA ALA A 70 14.10 -12.64 -4.02
C ALA A 70 12.69 -13.19 -3.90
N ILE A 71 11.68 -12.52 -4.48
CA ILE A 71 10.30 -12.98 -4.50
C ILE A 71 10.20 -14.32 -5.24
N GLN A 72 10.77 -14.41 -6.45
CA GLN A 72 10.73 -15.60 -7.29
C GLN A 72 11.37 -16.83 -6.62
N SER A 73 12.40 -16.63 -5.79
CA SER A 73 13.03 -17.74 -5.05
C SER A 73 12.11 -18.36 -3.98
N CYS A 74 11.06 -17.66 -3.58
CA CYS A 74 10.13 -18.09 -2.54
C CYS A 74 8.79 -18.63 -3.09
N ILE A 75 8.54 -18.53 -4.39
CA ILE A 75 7.28 -18.90 -5.02
C ILE A 75 7.43 -20.11 -5.95
N ARG A 76 6.32 -20.76 -6.26
CA ARG A 76 6.27 -21.95 -7.15
C ARG A 76 6.13 -21.50 -8.60
N GLU A 77 6.37 -22.41 -9.54
CA GLU A 77 6.13 -22.18 -10.97
C GLU A 77 4.66 -21.87 -11.29
N SER A 78 3.74 -22.38 -10.49
CA SER A 78 2.30 -22.10 -10.61
C SER A 78 1.89 -20.73 -10.10
N ASP A 79 2.74 -20.07 -9.31
CA ASP A 79 2.47 -18.78 -8.73
C ASP A 79 2.82 -17.67 -9.72
N LEU A 80 2.12 -16.57 -9.69
CA LEU A 80 2.28 -15.49 -10.66
C LEU A 80 2.83 -14.24 -9.97
N LEU A 81 3.99 -13.79 -10.42
CA LEU A 81 4.54 -12.50 -10.04
C LEU A 81 4.37 -11.54 -11.20
N ILE A 82 3.69 -10.43 -10.97
CA ILE A 82 3.34 -9.42 -11.95
C ILE A 82 3.91 -8.08 -11.50
N ARG A 83 4.65 -7.40 -12.33
CA ARG A 83 5.01 -5.99 -12.11
C ARG A 83 3.80 -5.14 -12.44
N TYR A 84 3.12 -4.66 -11.40
CA TYR A 84 1.83 -4.00 -11.49
C TYR A 84 1.95 -2.49 -11.74
N GLY A 85 2.98 -1.87 -11.16
CA GLY A 85 3.35 -0.47 -11.30
C GLY A 85 4.87 -0.28 -11.47
N GLY A 86 5.37 0.91 -11.21
CA GLY A 86 6.80 1.25 -11.27
C GLY A 86 7.65 0.38 -10.33
N ASP A 87 7.31 0.42 -9.06
CA ASP A 87 7.93 -0.29 -7.93
C ASP A 87 6.97 -1.26 -7.24
N GLU A 88 5.78 -1.44 -7.81
CA GLU A 88 4.72 -2.29 -7.27
C GLU A 88 4.65 -3.63 -7.97
N PHE A 89 4.45 -4.68 -7.19
CA PHE A 89 4.25 -6.04 -7.66
C PHE A 89 2.93 -6.62 -7.15
N LEU A 90 2.24 -7.35 -8.02
CA LEU A 90 1.09 -8.17 -7.65
C LEU A 90 1.51 -9.64 -7.66
N LEU A 91 1.26 -10.31 -6.55
CA LEU A 91 1.51 -11.74 -6.38
C LEU A 91 0.18 -12.49 -6.30
N VAL A 92 0.07 -13.54 -7.12
CA VAL A 92 -1.08 -14.44 -7.12
C VAL A 92 -0.60 -15.84 -6.78
N LEU A 93 -1.15 -16.43 -5.73
CA LEU A 93 -0.78 -17.74 -5.17
C LEU A 93 -1.98 -18.70 -5.27
N PRO A 94 -2.19 -19.37 -6.41
CA PRO A 94 -3.33 -20.23 -6.62
C PRO A 94 -3.37 -21.38 -5.59
N GLY A 95 -4.53 -21.57 -4.96
CA GLY A 95 -4.77 -22.67 -4.04
C GLY A 95 -3.96 -22.64 -2.74
N ILE A 96 -3.36 -21.51 -2.37
CA ILE A 96 -2.70 -21.39 -1.06
C ILE A 96 -3.77 -21.42 0.05
N PRO A 97 -3.61 -22.28 1.08
CA PRO A 97 -4.49 -22.21 2.24
C PRO A 97 -4.31 -20.89 3.01
N GLY A 98 -5.40 -20.33 3.53
CA GLY A 98 -5.36 -19.05 4.24
C GLY A 98 -4.34 -19.00 5.38
N ASP A 99 -4.23 -20.07 6.15
CA ASP A 99 -3.29 -20.19 7.27
C ASP A 99 -1.81 -20.08 6.84
N PHE A 100 -1.50 -20.36 5.58
CA PHE A 100 -0.15 -20.32 5.04
C PHE A 100 0.20 -19.01 4.33
N LEU A 101 -0.80 -18.16 4.04
CA LEU A 101 -0.55 -16.93 3.31
C LEU A 101 0.40 -16.01 4.07
N GLN A 102 0.14 -15.76 5.36
CA GLN A 102 0.99 -14.91 6.19
C GLN A 102 2.43 -15.43 6.21
N THR A 103 2.63 -16.70 6.53
CA THR A 103 3.97 -17.31 6.56
C THR A 103 4.69 -17.19 5.21
N LYS A 104 3.96 -17.35 4.10
CA LYS A 104 4.52 -17.20 2.75
C LYS A 104 4.96 -15.77 2.48
N LEU A 105 4.16 -14.78 2.84
CA LEU A 105 4.51 -13.37 2.64
C LEU A 105 5.65 -12.92 3.55
N GLU A 106 5.73 -13.42 4.78
CA GLU A 106 6.85 -13.19 5.69
C GLU A 106 8.17 -13.82 5.18
N GLN A 107 8.10 -15.00 4.55
CA GLN A 107 9.25 -15.60 3.87
C GLN A 107 9.77 -14.72 2.73
N ILE A 108 8.86 -14.22 1.89
CA ILE A 108 9.20 -13.32 0.79
C ILE A 108 9.84 -12.02 1.31
N HIS A 109 9.22 -11.43 2.32
CA HIS A 109 9.69 -10.21 2.98
C HIS A 109 11.12 -10.40 3.52
N THR A 110 11.36 -11.48 4.26
CA THR A 110 12.69 -11.83 4.79
C THR A 110 13.72 -12.05 3.68
N ALA A 111 13.34 -12.79 2.62
CA ALA A 111 14.23 -13.03 1.49
C ALA A 111 14.66 -11.73 0.79
N ALA A 112 13.72 -10.77 0.64
CA ALA A 112 14.01 -9.46 0.07
C ALA A 112 14.98 -8.66 0.95
N GLN A 113 14.76 -8.63 2.27
CA GLN A 113 15.65 -7.96 3.21
C GLN A 113 17.07 -8.51 3.22
N MET A 114 17.22 -9.81 3.04
CA MET A 114 18.53 -10.48 3.00
C MET A 114 19.23 -10.33 1.66
N ALA A 115 18.51 -9.95 0.61
CA ALA A 115 19.06 -9.80 -0.73
C ALA A 115 20.00 -8.59 -0.81
N SER A 116 21.16 -8.80 -1.42
CA SER A 116 22.13 -7.74 -1.67
C SER A 116 21.97 -7.21 -3.09
N VAL A 117 21.87 -5.89 -3.23
CA VAL A 117 21.82 -5.23 -4.55
C VAL A 117 23.23 -5.18 -5.13
N PRO A 118 23.49 -5.82 -6.30
CA PRO A 118 24.80 -5.84 -6.89
C PRO A 118 25.35 -4.44 -7.17
N GLY A 119 26.56 -4.17 -6.72
CA GLY A 119 27.21 -2.85 -6.83
C GLY A 119 26.85 -1.86 -5.71
N TYR A 120 25.91 -2.21 -4.81
CA TYR A 120 25.40 -1.32 -3.75
C TYR A 120 25.34 -2.05 -2.41
N LEU A 121 26.51 -2.32 -1.81
CA LEU A 121 26.65 -3.18 -0.60
C LEU A 121 25.86 -2.69 0.62
N HIS A 122 25.62 -1.40 0.72
CA HIS A 122 24.89 -0.82 1.86
C HIS A 122 23.39 -0.59 1.59
N PHE A 123 22.94 -0.86 0.36
CA PHE A 123 21.54 -0.75 0.00
C PHE A 123 20.82 -2.06 0.28
N ARG A 124 19.81 -2.01 1.15
CA ARG A 124 18.94 -3.14 1.49
C ARG A 124 17.57 -2.92 0.91
N ILE A 125 16.98 -3.98 0.36
CA ILE A 125 15.61 -3.93 -0.13
C ILE A 125 14.67 -4.06 1.05
N SER A 126 13.71 -3.15 1.12
CA SER A 126 12.60 -3.17 2.06
C SER A 126 11.31 -3.25 1.26
N LEU A 127 10.40 -4.11 1.69
CA LEU A 127 9.11 -4.31 1.06
C LEU A 127 7.99 -4.03 2.06
N SER A 128 6.98 -3.28 1.63
CA SER A 128 5.68 -3.22 2.30
C SER A 128 4.71 -4.14 1.56
N ILE A 129 4.10 -5.09 2.28
CA ILE A 129 3.30 -6.16 1.68
C ILE A 129 1.92 -6.19 2.30
N GLY A 130 0.88 -6.14 1.45
CA GLY A 130 -0.51 -6.35 1.86
C GLY A 130 -1.10 -7.58 1.17
N GLY A 131 -1.64 -8.52 1.93
CA GLY A 131 -2.15 -9.78 1.39
C GLY A 131 -3.51 -10.20 1.93
N THR A 132 -4.31 -10.85 1.08
CA THR A 132 -5.61 -11.41 1.46
C THR A 132 -5.94 -12.66 0.62
N ILE A 133 -6.98 -13.39 0.98
CA ILE A 133 -7.46 -14.56 0.26
C ILE A 133 -8.65 -14.19 -0.62
N GLN A 134 -8.58 -14.54 -1.90
CA GLN A 134 -9.71 -14.51 -2.80
C GLN A 134 -10.62 -15.74 -2.55
N THR A 135 -11.91 -15.48 -2.35
CA THR A 135 -12.94 -16.53 -2.39
C THR A 135 -13.58 -16.58 -3.78
N ILE A 136 -14.28 -17.69 -4.08
CA ILE A 136 -14.93 -17.88 -5.40
C ILE A 136 -15.99 -16.80 -5.69
N ALA A 137 -16.54 -16.18 -4.66
CA ALA A 137 -17.61 -15.17 -4.80
C ALA A 137 -17.10 -13.76 -5.09
N ASP A 138 -15.80 -13.48 -4.88
CA ASP A 138 -15.28 -12.14 -4.92
C ASP A 138 -14.61 -11.82 -6.28
N PRO A 139 -15.01 -10.72 -6.95
CA PRO A 139 -14.29 -10.23 -8.12
C PRO A 139 -12.83 -9.90 -7.80
N MET A 140 -11.91 -10.26 -8.68
CA MET A 140 -10.46 -10.01 -8.51
C MET A 140 -10.16 -8.54 -8.18
N GLU A 141 -10.88 -7.60 -8.78
CA GLU A 141 -10.70 -6.16 -8.52
C GLU A 141 -10.92 -5.77 -7.06
N ASN A 142 -11.93 -6.36 -6.41
CA ASN A 142 -12.22 -6.07 -5.00
C ASN A 142 -11.11 -6.62 -4.11
N ILE A 143 -10.59 -7.79 -4.46
CA ILE A 143 -9.51 -8.44 -3.72
C ILE A 143 -8.20 -7.65 -3.88
N VAL A 144 -7.86 -7.22 -5.09
CA VAL A 144 -6.68 -6.38 -5.34
C VAL A 144 -6.80 -5.05 -4.57
N ARG A 145 -7.98 -4.40 -4.56
CA ARG A 145 -8.21 -3.17 -3.78
C ARG A 145 -8.02 -3.41 -2.28
N ARG A 146 -8.43 -4.58 -1.77
CA ARG A 146 -8.24 -4.95 -0.36
C ARG A 146 -6.78 -5.19 -0.04
N ALA A 147 -6.05 -5.88 -0.91
CA ALA A 147 -4.61 -6.06 -0.78
C ALA A 147 -3.86 -4.72 -0.85
N ASP A 148 -4.29 -3.79 -1.70
CA ASP A 148 -3.76 -2.44 -1.82
C ASP A 148 -3.92 -1.64 -0.51
N TRP A 149 -5.09 -1.67 0.09
CA TRP A 149 -5.34 -1.04 1.39
C TRP A 149 -4.45 -1.62 2.51
N LEU A 150 -4.26 -2.94 2.54
CA LEU A 150 -3.36 -3.61 3.49
C LEU A 150 -1.89 -3.23 3.25
N MET A 151 -1.47 -3.15 1.98
CA MET A 151 -0.13 -2.68 1.61
C MET A 151 0.10 -1.23 2.05
N TYR A 152 -0.89 -0.35 1.87
CA TYR A 152 -0.82 1.02 2.36
C TYR A 152 -0.62 1.07 3.89
N GLN A 153 -1.33 0.23 4.65
CA GLN A 153 -1.10 0.13 6.10
C GLN A 153 0.31 -0.39 6.43
N ALA A 154 0.82 -1.35 5.66
CA ALA A 154 2.19 -1.82 5.80
C ALA A 154 3.20 -0.68 5.51
N LYS A 155 2.97 0.14 4.48
CA LYS A 155 3.78 1.32 4.14
C LYS A 155 3.83 2.37 5.28
N CYS A 156 2.73 2.56 6.00
CA CYS A 156 2.72 3.47 7.16
C CYS A 156 3.68 3.01 8.27
N ARG A 157 3.95 1.70 8.36
CA ARG A 157 4.91 1.12 9.31
C ARG A 157 6.30 0.96 8.71
N LYS A 158 6.40 0.96 7.39
CA LYS A 158 7.54 0.56 6.55
C LYS A 158 8.02 -0.86 6.86
N ASN A 159 8.52 -1.55 5.84
CA ASN A 159 9.14 -2.86 6.01
C ASN A 159 8.24 -3.84 6.80
N ALA A 160 6.99 -3.96 6.40
CA ALA A 160 5.99 -4.71 7.14
C ALA A 160 5.11 -5.58 6.22
N VAL A 161 4.53 -6.61 6.81
CA VAL A 161 3.57 -7.50 6.17
C VAL A 161 2.23 -7.37 6.89
N MET A 162 1.17 -7.06 6.14
CA MET A 162 -0.20 -7.00 6.63
C MET A 162 -1.05 -8.02 5.88
N VAL A 163 -1.68 -8.95 6.60
CA VAL A 163 -2.48 -10.02 5.99
C VAL A 163 -3.86 -10.04 6.62
N GLU A 164 -4.88 -10.13 5.79
CA GLU A 164 -6.24 -10.37 6.21
C GLU A 164 -6.75 -11.71 5.63
N ILE A 165 -7.28 -12.56 6.50
CA ILE A 165 -7.87 -13.85 6.13
C ILE A 165 -9.36 -13.75 6.39
N PRO A 166 -10.23 -13.85 5.36
CA PRO A 166 -11.69 -13.82 5.55
C PRO A 166 -12.14 -14.88 6.56
N GLY A 167 -12.95 -14.46 7.53
CA GLY A 167 -13.48 -15.35 8.58
C GLY A 167 -12.52 -15.61 9.75
N ARG A 168 -11.28 -15.17 9.69
CA ARG A 168 -10.38 -15.10 10.82
C ARG A 168 -10.33 -13.63 11.23
N SER A 169 -11.02 -13.29 12.30
CA SER A 169 -10.79 -11.98 12.92
C SER A 169 -9.28 -11.91 13.17
N LEU A 170 -8.59 -11.02 12.47
CA LEU A 170 -7.38 -10.49 13.03
C LEU A 170 -7.80 -10.06 14.42
N ALA A 171 -7.15 -10.56 15.45
CA ALA A 171 -7.21 -9.93 16.75
C ALA A 171 -6.50 -8.57 16.60
N ALA A 172 -7.13 -7.68 15.81
CA ALA A 172 -7.08 -6.28 16.10
C ALA A 172 -7.59 -6.20 17.55
N PRO A 173 -6.91 -5.51 18.45
CA PRO A 173 -7.52 -5.20 19.73
C PRO A 173 -8.91 -4.65 19.36
N GLU A 174 -9.96 -5.32 19.88
CA GLU A 174 -11.37 -4.99 19.58
C GLU A 174 -11.73 -3.52 19.85
N THR A 175 -10.80 -2.75 20.37
CA THR A 175 -10.86 -1.32 20.65
C THR A 175 -10.63 -0.40 19.43
N LEU A 176 -10.16 -0.90 18.27
CA LEU A 176 -9.85 -0.04 17.11
C LEU A 176 -10.85 -0.12 15.95
N LEU A 177 -11.88 -0.96 16.04
CA LEU A 177 -12.86 -1.13 14.96
C LEU A 177 -14.21 -0.40 15.20
N GLN A 178 -14.34 0.41 16.25
CA GLN A 178 -15.59 1.13 16.53
C GLN A 178 -15.49 2.64 16.67
N GLU A 179 -14.33 3.23 16.70
CA GLU A 179 -14.24 4.70 16.61
C GLU A 179 -13.53 5.10 15.33
N LYS A 180 -14.25 5.73 14.41
CA LYS A 180 -13.65 6.43 13.27
C LYS A 180 -12.57 7.35 13.83
N SER A 181 -11.35 7.27 13.30
CA SER A 181 -10.27 8.19 13.70
C SER A 181 -10.74 9.62 13.62
N ARG A 182 -10.46 10.43 14.65
CA ARG A 182 -10.89 11.82 14.73
C ARG A 182 -9.96 12.71 13.94
N VAL A 183 -10.52 13.51 13.07
CA VAL A 183 -9.81 14.52 12.26
C VAL A 183 -10.35 15.89 12.63
N LEU A 184 -9.47 16.81 13.00
CA LEU A 184 -9.82 18.19 13.28
C LEU A 184 -9.57 19.07 12.05
N LEU A 185 -10.62 19.65 11.48
CA LEU A 185 -10.58 20.63 10.40
C LEU A 185 -10.53 22.04 10.97
N VAL A 186 -9.56 22.82 10.57
CA VAL A 186 -9.39 24.21 11.00
C VAL A 186 -9.30 25.12 9.78
N ASP A 187 -10.36 25.89 9.54
CA ASP A 187 -10.48 26.79 8.38
C ASP A 187 -11.50 27.88 8.76
N ASP A 188 -11.26 29.13 8.45
CA ASP A 188 -12.18 30.24 8.74
C ASP A 188 -13.41 30.24 7.81
N SER A 189 -13.28 29.61 6.63
CA SER A 189 -14.37 29.45 5.68
C SER A 189 -15.29 28.29 6.06
N LYS A 190 -16.50 28.60 6.47
CA LYS A 190 -17.55 27.59 6.74
C LYS A 190 -17.81 26.66 5.54
N MET A 191 -17.72 27.21 4.31
CA MET A 191 -17.93 26.43 3.08
C MET A 191 -16.84 25.36 2.90
N ASN A 192 -15.59 25.71 3.14
CA ASN A 192 -14.46 24.75 3.04
C ASN A 192 -14.62 23.66 4.09
N ARG A 193 -14.93 24.03 5.34
CA ARG A 193 -15.17 23.04 6.41
C ARG A 193 -16.27 22.06 6.04
N MET A 194 -17.44 22.56 5.58
CA MET A 194 -18.55 21.71 5.18
C MET A 194 -18.18 20.74 4.04
N MET A 195 -17.45 21.23 3.04
CA MET A 195 -17.05 20.41 1.89
C MET A 195 -16.04 19.32 2.30
N LEU A 196 -15.07 19.67 3.13
CA LEU A 196 -14.09 18.69 3.64
C LEU A 196 -14.72 17.71 4.62
N ALA A 197 -15.66 18.18 5.47
CA ALA A 197 -16.39 17.31 6.39
C ALA A 197 -17.26 16.29 5.64
N GLU A 198 -17.89 16.68 4.53
CA GLU A 198 -18.67 15.76 3.69
C GLU A 198 -17.76 14.69 3.04
N ILE A 199 -16.60 15.09 2.50
CA ILE A 199 -15.63 14.18 1.87
C ILE A 199 -15.06 13.18 2.89
N LEU A 200 -14.77 13.63 4.11
CA LEU A 200 -14.09 12.82 5.14
C LEU A 200 -15.07 12.06 6.05
N GLY A 201 -16.32 12.52 6.15
CA GLY A 201 -17.31 12.02 7.11
C GLY A 201 -17.67 10.53 6.96
N ASP A 202 -17.49 9.96 5.76
CA ASP A 202 -17.69 8.53 5.54
C ASP A 202 -16.62 7.67 6.23
N SER A 203 -15.40 8.18 6.32
CA SER A 203 -14.23 7.44 6.80
C SER A 203 -13.74 7.87 8.19
N TYR A 204 -13.99 9.13 8.59
CA TYR A 204 -13.46 9.74 9.80
C TYR A 204 -14.55 10.39 10.65
N HIS A 205 -14.28 10.56 11.95
CA HIS A 205 -15.08 11.42 12.81
C HIS A 205 -14.50 12.84 12.72
N VAL A 206 -15.21 13.74 12.04
CA VAL A 206 -14.72 15.09 11.76
C VAL A 206 -15.13 16.04 12.88
N LEU A 207 -14.14 16.73 13.46
CA LEU A 207 -14.30 17.87 14.36
C LEU A 207 -13.94 19.14 13.57
N GLU A 208 -14.67 20.23 13.79
CA GLU A 208 -14.45 21.50 13.09
C GLU A 208 -14.02 22.59 14.06
N ALA A 209 -13.09 23.46 13.64
CA ALA A 209 -12.71 24.67 14.34
C ALA A 209 -12.64 25.85 13.35
N GLU A 210 -13.10 27.03 13.74
CA GLU A 210 -13.15 28.21 12.88
C GLU A 210 -11.84 29.04 12.94
N ASN A 211 -11.01 28.80 13.95
CA ASN A 211 -9.79 29.56 14.18
C ASN A 211 -8.81 28.79 15.07
N GLY A 212 -7.59 29.34 15.20
CA GLY A 212 -6.53 28.71 15.98
C GLY A 212 -6.84 28.57 17.48
N LYS A 213 -7.66 29.49 18.05
CA LYS A 213 -8.05 29.41 19.47
C LYS A 213 -8.97 28.23 19.71
N GLU A 214 -10.01 28.10 18.91
CA GLU A 214 -10.93 26.95 18.97
C GLU A 214 -10.22 25.63 18.67
N CYS A 215 -9.25 25.63 17.75
CA CYS A 215 -8.39 24.49 17.49
C CYS A 215 -7.64 24.05 18.76
N MET A 216 -7.02 24.97 19.48
CA MET A 216 -6.29 24.66 20.73
C MET A 216 -7.21 24.17 21.85
N GLU A 217 -8.42 24.74 21.98
CA GLU A 217 -9.42 24.30 22.93
C GLU A 217 -9.82 22.83 22.66
N LYS A 218 -10.13 22.51 21.41
CA LYS A 218 -10.48 21.12 21.01
C LYS A 218 -9.33 20.14 21.14
N LEU A 219 -8.10 20.56 20.87
CA LEU A 219 -6.91 19.74 21.10
C LEU A 219 -6.69 19.44 22.59
N GLN A 220 -7.03 20.36 23.49
CA GLN A 220 -6.95 20.16 24.93
C GLN A 220 -8.07 19.27 25.46
N GLU A 221 -9.31 19.49 24.98
CA GLU A 221 -10.48 18.70 25.39
C GLU A 221 -10.37 17.24 24.93
N GLU A 222 -9.87 17.02 23.73
CA GLU A 222 -9.76 15.71 23.07
C GLU A 222 -8.33 15.14 23.11
N ALA A 223 -7.53 15.52 24.13
CA ALA A 223 -6.12 15.19 24.23
C ALA A 223 -5.85 13.69 24.02
N GLY A 224 -5.12 13.38 22.97
CA GLY A 224 -4.75 12.00 22.58
C GLY A 224 -5.73 11.26 21.68
N ASN A 225 -6.92 11.82 21.38
CA ASN A 225 -7.94 11.18 20.55
C ASN A 225 -7.95 11.69 19.10
N ILE A 226 -7.30 12.82 18.81
CA ILE A 226 -7.22 13.41 17.47
C ILE A 226 -6.03 12.80 16.72
N ALA A 227 -6.32 12.10 15.61
CA ALA A 227 -5.32 11.44 14.80
C ALA A 227 -4.65 12.38 13.78
N LEU A 228 -5.37 13.41 13.32
CA LEU A 228 -4.90 14.35 12.30
C LEU A 228 -5.55 15.72 12.48
N VAL A 229 -4.78 16.78 12.26
CA VAL A 229 -5.28 18.15 12.15
C VAL A 229 -5.04 18.63 10.73
N LEU A 230 -6.11 19.03 10.03
CA LEU A 230 -6.06 19.69 8.75
C LEU A 230 -6.27 21.20 9.00
N LEU A 231 -5.22 21.97 8.76
CA LEU A 231 -5.17 23.39 9.12
C LEU A 231 -4.96 24.24 7.89
N ASP A 232 -5.88 25.19 7.64
CA ASP A 232 -5.61 26.26 6.68
C ASP A 232 -4.61 27.24 7.28
N ILE A 233 -3.51 27.49 6.53
CA ILE A 233 -2.40 28.35 6.96
C ILE A 233 -2.87 29.80 7.18
N ASN A 234 -3.89 30.26 6.44
CA ASN A 234 -4.43 31.59 6.60
C ASN A 234 -5.09 31.82 7.97
N CYS A 235 -5.66 30.75 8.56
CA CYS A 235 -6.20 30.81 9.92
C CYS A 235 -5.18 31.11 11.02
N LEU A 236 -3.90 30.84 10.79
CA LEU A 236 -2.84 31.10 11.77
C LEU A 236 -2.38 32.55 11.79
N LEU A 237 -2.51 33.26 10.68
CA LEU A 237 -2.00 34.64 10.56
C LEU A 237 -2.88 35.68 11.28
N TYR A 238 -4.15 35.37 11.51
CA TYR A 238 -5.07 36.30 12.18
C TYR A 238 -5.00 36.29 13.73
N THR A 239 -4.27 35.34 14.31
CA THR A 239 -4.13 35.27 15.78
C THR A 239 -2.90 36.01 16.34
N SER A 240 -1.97 36.48 15.49
CA SER A 240 -0.76 37.18 15.93
C SER A 240 -0.92 38.72 16.04
N ASP A 241 -1.91 39.32 15.35
CA ASP A 241 -2.06 40.78 15.35
C ASP A 241 -2.91 41.35 16.51
N ALA A 242 -3.50 40.47 17.35
CA ALA A 242 -4.31 40.91 18.50
C ALA A 242 -3.50 41.01 19.83
N ALA A 243 -2.21 40.74 19.83
CA ALA A 243 -1.38 40.71 21.04
C ALA A 243 -0.46 41.93 21.18
N ASP A 244 -0.42 42.86 20.18
CA ASP A 244 0.47 44.02 20.20
C ASP A 244 -0.23 45.36 20.51
N ASP A 245 -1.51 45.35 20.88
CA ASP A 245 -2.24 46.55 21.31
C ASP A 245 -2.68 46.48 22.79
N MET A 246 -1.73 46.36 23.72
CA MET A 246 -1.87 46.80 25.12
C MET A 246 -0.51 47.16 25.71
#